data_bbdfda4726ae83a5b0abbab255c27f09
#
_entry.id   bbdfda4726ae83a5b0abbab255c27f09
#
_cell.length_a   1.000
_cell.length_b   1.000
_cell.length_c   1.000
_cell.angle_alpha   90.00
_cell.angle_beta   90.00
_cell.angle_gamma   90.00
#
_symmetry.space_group_name_H-M   'P 1'
#
loop_
_entity.id
_entity.type
_entity.pdbx_description
1 polymer ?
#
loop_
_entity_poly.entity_id
_entity_poly.type
_entity_poly.pdbx_seq_one_letter_code
_entity_poly.pdbx_strand_id
1 'polypeptide(L)'
;MGPVSLKLYDKFSLIIRIETTVNDLTFFKHYREVEHRDGTKETKWASMQKTIYSLPALRELLEAANRRYLEFLCTIEDPRNGRDKLDKLSQSVTQEGRSYPGFNLFDSDDEALSQSIVRGEFNISGLQNKSLRCFLPDKTSGQVSRLLKRLRVHGLIKKVGHAYKYCVTQFGKDVLATGLKLRELVIIPQLAFGRIA
;
A
#
# COMPACT_ATOMS: atom_id res chain seq x y z
N MET A 1 30.36 4.46 -16.35
CA MET A 1 29.45 4.42 -15.18
C MET A 1 29.60 5.74 -14.45
N GLY A 2 28.51 6.31 -13.94
CA GLY A 2 28.58 7.54 -13.13
C GLY A 2 29.24 7.29 -11.76
N PRO A 3 29.48 8.36 -10.99
CA PRO A 3 30.11 8.27 -9.67
C PRO A 3 29.26 7.51 -8.64
N VAL A 4 27.96 7.46 -8.86
CA VAL A 4 26.99 6.77 -8.00
C VAL A 4 26.04 5.95 -8.86
N SER A 5 25.71 4.76 -8.41
CA SER A 5 24.66 3.92 -9.00
C SER A 5 23.71 3.42 -7.91
N LEU A 6 22.42 3.34 -8.25
CA LEU A 6 21.37 2.87 -7.37
C LEU A 6 20.74 1.62 -8.00
N LYS A 7 20.56 0.57 -7.20
CA LYS A 7 19.88 -0.65 -7.59
C LYS A 7 18.71 -0.89 -6.66
N LEU A 8 17.57 -1.22 -7.23
CA LEU A 8 16.36 -1.58 -6.52
C LEU A 8 16.06 -3.07 -6.73
N TYR A 9 15.78 -3.77 -5.66
CA TYR A 9 15.38 -5.18 -5.68
C TYR A 9 14.03 -5.32 -4.99
N ASP A 10 13.08 -5.92 -5.68
CA ASP A 10 11.86 -6.42 -5.07
C ASP A 10 12.05 -7.90 -4.75
N LYS A 11 11.99 -8.26 -3.47
CA LYS A 11 12.06 -9.64 -3.01
C LYS A 11 10.67 -10.13 -2.60
N PHE A 12 10.10 -10.99 -3.44
CA PHE A 12 8.84 -11.67 -3.19
C PHE A 12 7.63 -10.73 -2.98
N SER A 13 7.67 -9.51 -3.51
CA SER A 13 6.67 -8.46 -3.27
C SER A 13 6.45 -8.15 -1.77
N LEU A 14 7.43 -8.45 -0.94
CA LEU A 14 7.38 -8.25 0.51
C LEU A 14 8.44 -7.28 1.02
N ILE A 15 9.60 -7.26 0.38
CA ILE A 15 10.74 -6.45 0.81
C ILE A 15 11.31 -5.70 -0.38
N ILE A 16 11.36 -4.38 -0.26
CA ILE A 16 12.11 -3.52 -1.17
C ILE A 16 13.49 -3.28 -0.58
N ARG A 17 14.53 -3.70 -1.30
CA ARG A 17 15.93 -3.45 -0.95
C ARG A 17 16.54 -2.46 -1.93
N ILE A 18 17.09 -1.38 -1.40
CA ILE A 18 17.83 -0.40 -2.18
C ILE A 18 19.31 -0.53 -1.85
N GLU A 19 20.14 -0.65 -2.87
CA GLU A 19 21.59 -0.64 -2.76
C GLU A 19 22.14 0.54 -3.52
N THR A 20 22.93 1.36 -2.85
CA THR A 20 23.67 2.47 -3.47
C THR A 20 25.15 2.11 -3.52
N THR A 21 25.72 2.12 -4.71
CA THR A 21 27.15 1.91 -4.93
C THR A 21 27.80 3.24 -5.29
N VAL A 22 28.86 3.57 -4.58
CA VAL A 22 29.66 4.78 -4.81
C VAL A 22 30.99 4.38 -5.44
N ASN A 23 31.21 4.81 -6.67
CA ASN A 23 32.45 4.54 -7.41
C ASN A 23 33.49 5.64 -7.19
N ASP A 24 33.05 6.87 -6.92
CA ASP A 24 33.89 8.02 -6.68
C ASP A 24 33.37 8.84 -5.49
N LEU A 25 34.09 8.78 -4.37
CA LEU A 25 33.79 9.52 -3.15
C LEU A 25 34.02 11.01 -3.29
N THR A 26 34.90 11.46 -4.19
CA THR A 26 35.23 12.87 -4.37
C THR A 26 34.07 13.68 -4.94
N PHE A 27 33.09 12.98 -5.54
CA PHE A 27 31.81 13.57 -6.00
C PHE A 27 31.02 14.23 -4.85
N PHE A 28 31.13 13.67 -3.64
CA PHE A 28 30.44 14.20 -2.48
C PHE A 28 31.32 15.22 -1.75
N LYS A 29 30.68 16.22 -1.20
CA LYS A 29 31.32 17.24 -0.35
C LYS A 29 30.69 17.21 1.04
N HIS A 30 31.49 17.45 2.05
CA HIS A 30 31.03 17.68 3.41
C HIS A 30 31.87 18.75 4.10
N TYR A 31 31.33 19.30 5.16
CA TYR A 31 32.02 20.31 5.96
C TYR A 31 33.03 19.61 6.85
N ARG A 32 34.34 19.90 6.60
CA ARG A 32 35.43 19.24 7.33
C ARG A 32 36.65 20.13 7.44
N GLU A 33 37.52 19.81 8.39
CA GLU A 33 38.85 20.43 8.47
C GLU A 33 39.72 20.01 7.29
N VAL A 34 40.33 20.96 6.67
CA VAL A 34 41.27 20.77 5.58
C VAL A 34 42.61 21.40 5.99
N GLU A 35 43.65 20.60 5.97
CA GLU A 35 45.01 21.06 6.21
C GLU A 35 45.67 21.47 4.88
N HIS A 36 46.17 22.68 4.82
CA HIS A 36 46.87 23.23 3.67
C HIS A 36 48.36 22.85 3.71
N ARG A 37 49.06 23.03 2.59
CA ARG A 37 50.49 22.70 2.47
C ARG A 37 51.40 23.57 3.38
N ASP A 38 50.93 24.72 3.80
CA ASP A 38 51.58 25.62 4.72
C ASP A 38 51.34 25.29 6.20
N GLY A 39 50.63 24.17 6.48
CA GLY A 39 50.28 23.72 7.82
C GLY A 39 49.06 24.42 8.44
N THR A 40 48.42 25.33 7.74
CA THR A 40 47.22 26.01 8.22
C THR A 40 46.00 25.07 8.11
N LYS A 41 45.13 25.12 9.10
CA LYS A 41 43.90 24.32 9.14
C LYS A 41 42.69 25.23 8.98
N GLU A 42 41.83 24.85 8.06
CA GLU A 42 40.56 25.54 7.81
C GLU A 42 39.42 24.60 7.68
N THR A 43 38.30 24.89 8.32
CA THR A 43 37.04 24.08 8.17
C THR A 43 36.23 24.66 7.03
N LYS A 44 36.05 23.87 5.98
CA LYS A 44 35.33 24.25 4.77
C LYS A 44 34.64 23.06 4.07
N TRP A 45 33.76 23.39 3.13
CA TRP A 45 33.17 22.38 2.23
C TRP A 45 34.26 21.85 1.29
N ALA A 46 34.61 20.56 1.51
CA ALA A 46 35.63 19.90 0.71
C ALA A 46 35.15 18.52 0.27
N SER A 47 35.75 18.00 -0.82
CA SER A 47 35.46 16.65 -1.31
C SER A 47 35.75 15.60 -0.24
N MET A 48 34.91 14.57 -0.18
CA MET A 48 35.10 13.45 0.73
C MET A 48 36.40 12.70 0.40
N GLN A 49 37.08 12.28 1.44
CA GLN A 49 38.26 11.44 1.33
C GLN A 49 37.91 9.99 1.64
N LYS A 50 38.64 9.04 1.08
CA LYS A 50 38.46 7.61 1.33
C LYS A 50 39.02 7.23 2.71
N THR A 51 38.34 7.70 3.74
CA THR A 51 38.71 7.47 5.15
C THR A 51 37.48 7.01 5.92
N ILE A 52 37.70 6.31 7.02
CA ILE A 52 36.66 5.86 7.95
C ILE A 52 35.88 7.07 8.55
N TYR A 53 36.52 8.22 8.68
CA TYR A 53 35.89 9.45 9.20
C TYR A 53 34.85 10.05 8.25
N SER A 54 34.89 9.73 6.96
CA SER A 54 33.89 10.15 5.97
C SER A 54 32.62 9.29 5.97
N LEU A 55 32.64 8.11 6.59
CA LEU A 55 31.52 7.16 6.56
C LEU A 55 30.23 7.70 7.17
N PRO A 56 30.23 8.39 8.33
CA PRO A 56 28.99 8.92 8.89
C PRO A 56 28.32 9.93 7.94
N ALA A 57 29.07 10.91 7.43
CA ALA A 57 28.55 11.92 6.50
C ALA A 57 28.10 11.30 5.16
N LEU A 58 28.83 10.30 4.66
CA LEU A 58 28.45 9.56 3.45
C LEU A 58 27.14 8.79 3.67
N ARG A 59 27.00 8.11 4.80
CA ARG A 59 25.79 7.37 5.16
C ARG A 59 24.56 8.28 5.16
N GLU A 60 24.63 9.42 5.81
CA GLU A 60 23.52 10.39 5.86
C GLU A 60 23.11 10.86 4.45
N LEU A 61 24.09 11.16 3.59
CA LEU A 61 23.82 11.56 2.21
C LEU A 61 23.16 10.46 1.39
N LEU A 62 23.61 9.21 1.54
CA LEU A 62 23.04 8.07 0.82
C LEU A 62 21.66 7.68 1.35
N GLU A 63 21.44 7.73 2.65
CA GLU A 63 20.12 7.53 3.25
C GLU A 63 19.11 8.58 2.77
N ALA A 64 19.52 9.85 2.73
CA ALA A 64 18.70 10.92 2.19
C ALA A 64 18.41 10.75 0.69
N ALA A 65 19.38 10.28 -0.10
CA ALA A 65 19.18 9.96 -1.51
C ALA A 65 18.21 8.79 -1.71
N ASN A 66 18.35 7.71 -0.93
CA ASN A 66 17.45 6.57 -0.96
C ASN A 66 16.02 6.96 -0.57
N ARG A 67 15.85 7.81 0.44
CA ARG A 67 14.54 8.32 0.85
C ARG A 67 13.87 9.10 -0.27
N ARG A 68 14.57 10.06 -0.89
CA ARG A 68 14.04 10.83 -2.04
C ARG A 68 13.67 9.93 -3.21
N TYR A 69 14.45 8.87 -3.45
CA TYR A 69 14.14 7.92 -4.50
C TYR A 69 12.87 7.10 -4.18
N LEU A 70 12.72 6.65 -2.94
CA LEU A 70 11.48 5.98 -2.50
C LEU A 70 10.27 6.91 -2.59
N GLU A 71 10.40 8.15 -2.15
CA GLU A 71 9.35 9.17 -2.27
C GLU A 71 8.96 9.36 -3.74
N PHE A 72 9.94 9.47 -4.64
CA PHE A 72 9.69 9.55 -6.08
C PHE A 72 8.95 8.31 -6.60
N LEU A 73 9.35 7.10 -6.20
CA LEU A 73 8.64 5.87 -6.59
C LEU A 73 7.20 5.85 -6.10
N CYS A 74 6.94 6.36 -4.90
CA CYS A 74 5.58 6.49 -4.36
C CYS A 74 4.71 7.48 -5.16
N THR A 75 5.32 8.40 -5.92
CA THR A 75 4.57 9.33 -6.81
C THR A 75 4.27 8.73 -8.18
N ILE A 76 4.93 7.62 -8.54
CA ILE A 76 4.67 6.90 -9.79
C ILE A 76 3.46 5.99 -9.57
N GLU A 77 2.28 6.61 -9.57
CA GLU A 77 1.02 5.88 -9.63
C GLU A 77 0.62 5.74 -11.10
N ASP A 78 0.29 4.51 -11.53
CA ASP A 78 -0.49 4.32 -12.75
C ASP A 78 -1.98 4.33 -12.37
N PRO A 79 -2.66 5.48 -12.48
CA PRO A 79 -4.05 5.61 -12.06
C PRO A 79 -4.99 4.76 -12.93
N ARG A 80 -4.54 4.30 -14.11
CA ARG A 80 -5.34 3.46 -15.02
C ARG A 80 -5.68 2.13 -14.37
N ASN A 81 -4.68 1.44 -13.81
CA ASN A 81 -4.90 0.17 -13.12
C ASN A 81 -5.83 0.31 -11.89
N GLY A 82 -5.72 1.43 -11.16
CA GLY A 82 -6.62 1.74 -10.04
C GLY A 82 -8.04 2.03 -10.50
N ARG A 83 -8.21 2.76 -11.61
CA ARG A 83 -9.52 3.07 -12.20
C ARG A 83 -10.22 1.81 -12.69
N ASP A 84 -9.53 0.94 -13.45
CA ASP A 84 -10.09 -0.32 -13.93
C ASP A 84 -10.55 -1.23 -12.78
N LYS A 85 -9.79 -1.23 -11.67
CA LYS A 85 -10.17 -1.98 -10.47
C LYS A 85 -11.37 -1.38 -9.77
N LEU A 86 -11.49 -0.05 -9.72
CA LEU A 86 -12.63 0.64 -9.14
C LEU A 86 -13.89 0.43 -9.99
N ASP A 87 -13.77 0.50 -11.32
CA ASP A 87 -14.88 0.24 -12.25
C ASP A 87 -15.38 -1.21 -12.08
N LYS A 88 -14.46 -2.17 -12.00
CA LYS A 88 -14.81 -3.57 -11.75
C LYS A 88 -15.52 -3.78 -10.41
N LEU A 89 -15.24 -2.96 -9.42
CA LEU A 89 -15.90 -3.02 -8.12
C LEU A 89 -17.32 -2.42 -8.18
N SER A 90 -17.47 -1.26 -8.83
CA SER A 90 -18.69 -0.46 -8.84
C SER A 90 -19.72 -0.92 -9.88
N GLN A 91 -19.27 -1.56 -10.95
CA GLN A 91 -20.17 -2.04 -12.01
C GLN A 91 -20.76 -3.42 -11.69
N SER A 92 -21.95 -3.69 -12.26
CA SER A 92 -22.53 -5.02 -12.15
C SER A 92 -21.79 -6.03 -13.03
N VAL A 93 -21.59 -7.24 -12.51
CA VAL A 93 -20.92 -8.35 -13.21
C VAL A 93 -21.93 -9.45 -13.48
N THR A 94 -22.02 -9.91 -14.73
CA THR A 94 -22.85 -11.05 -15.11
C THR A 94 -22.02 -12.32 -15.13
N GLN A 95 -22.43 -13.35 -14.41
CA GLN A 95 -21.83 -14.68 -14.40
C GLN A 95 -22.91 -15.77 -14.43
N GLU A 96 -22.78 -16.73 -15.34
CA GLU A 96 -23.72 -17.86 -15.47
C GLU A 96 -25.20 -17.40 -15.63
N GLY A 97 -25.43 -16.34 -16.44
CA GLY A 97 -26.77 -15.78 -16.69
C GLY A 97 -27.36 -15.00 -15.51
N ARG A 98 -26.62 -14.77 -14.44
CA ARG A 98 -27.06 -13.99 -13.27
C ARG A 98 -26.23 -12.72 -13.13
N SER A 99 -26.90 -11.60 -12.90
CA SER A 99 -26.27 -10.32 -12.64
C SER A 99 -26.02 -10.15 -11.13
N TYR A 100 -24.82 -9.68 -10.80
CA TYR A 100 -24.38 -9.35 -9.45
C TYR A 100 -24.08 -7.87 -9.42
N PRO A 101 -24.80 -7.08 -8.62
CA PRO A 101 -24.59 -5.62 -8.56
C PRO A 101 -23.18 -5.28 -8.03
N GLY A 102 -22.67 -4.15 -8.45
CA GLY A 102 -21.43 -3.59 -7.91
C GLY A 102 -21.56 -3.21 -6.43
N PHE A 103 -20.44 -2.91 -5.80
CA PHE A 103 -20.40 -2.46 -4.39
C PHE A 103 -20.49 -0.94 -4.32
N ASN A 104 -21.29 -0.47 -3.37
CA ASN A 104 -21.41 0.94 -3.05
C ASN A 104 -20.89 1.18 -1.62
N LEU A 105 -19.73 1.82 -1.50
CA LEU A 105 -19.12 2.10 -0.21
C LEU A 105 -19.91 3.08 0.68
N PHE A 106 -20.93 3.75 0.12
CA PHE A 106 -21.84 4.66 0.84
C PHE A 106 -23.13 3.97 1.31
N ASP A 107 -23.39 2.77 0.83
CA ASP A 107 -24.53 1.97 1.24
C ASP A 107 -24.25 1.28 2.58
N SER A 108 -25.23 1.34 3.51
CA SER A 108 -25.05 0.79 4.87
C SER A 108 -24.92 -0.74 4.91
N ASP A 109 -25.58 -1.46 3.99
CA ASP A 109 -25.49 -2.93 3.90
C ASP A 109 -24.12 -3.36 3.39
N ASP A 110 -23.59 -2.65 2.36
CA ASP A 110 -22.25 -2.90 1.82
C ASP A 110 -21.16 -2.46 2.81
N GLU A 111 -21.40 -1.42 3.61
CA GLU A 111 -20.52 -1.02 4.71
C GLU A 111 -20.44 -2.11 5.78
N ALA A 112 -21.59 -2.54 6.32
CA ALA A 112 -21.66 -3.58 7.36
C ALA A 112 -20.99 -4.89 6.89
N LEU A 113 -21.19 -5.24 5.61
CA LEU A 113 -20.52 -6.38 4.98
C LEU A 113 -18.99 -6.16 4.93
N SER A 114 -18.53 -4.98 4.51
CA SER A 114 -17.11 -4.64 4.40
C SER A 114 -16.42 -4.66 5.77
N GLN A 115 -17.03 -4.05 6.78
CA GLN A 115 -16.54 -4.07 8.17
C GLN A 115 -16.44 -5.51 8.72
N SER A 116 -17.43 -6.36 8.40
CA SER A 116 -17.42 -7.76 8.81
C SER A 116 -16.28 -8.56 8.20
N ILE A 117 -15.93 -8.32 6.93
CA ILE A 117 -14.93 -9.09 6.18
C ILE A 117 -13.48 -8.68 6.53
N VAL A 118 -13.25 -7.41 6.82
CA VAL A 118 -11.89 -6.88 7.12
C VAL A 118 -11.38 -7.33 8.49
N ARG A 119 -12.21 -7.96 9.32
CA ARG A 119 -11.82 -8.45 10.64
C ARG A 119 -10.62 -9.40 10.57
N GLY A 120 -9.66 -9.18 11.46
CA GLY A 120 -8.39 -9.94 11.49
C GLY A 120 -8.58 -11.45 11.64
N GLU A 121 -9.62 -11.90 12.31
CA GLU A 121 -9.93 -13.32 12.50
C GLU A 121 -10.15 -14.08 11.18
N PHE A 122 -10.73 -13.43 10.16
CA PHE A 122 -10.95 -14.02 8.85
C PHE A 122 -9.70 -14.11 7.98
N ASN A 123 -8.66 -13.35 8.31
CA ASN A 123 -7.36 -13.48 7.67
C ASN A 123 -6.65 -14.79 8.10
N ILE A 124 -6.91 -15.27 9.30
CA ILE A 124 -6.30 -16.48 9.87
C ILE A 124 -7.18 -17.70 9.60
N SER A 125 -8.43 -17.64 10.04
CA SER A 125 -9.35 -18.79 10.01
C SER A 125 -10.09 -18.96 8.66
N GLY A 126 -10.09 -17.92 7.80
CA GLY A 126 -10.92 -17.83 6.61
C GLY A 126 -12.39 -17.56 6.94
N LEU A 127 -13.16 -17.24 5.90
CA LEU A 127 -14.53 -16.79 5.96
C LEU A 127 -15.49 -17.95 5.63
N GLN A 128 -16.51 -18.17 6.45
CA GLN A 128 -17.60 -19.13 6.19
C GLN A 128 -18.95 -18.44 6.36
N ASN A 129 -19.99 -18.99 5.74
CA ASN A 129 -21.36 -18.47 5.90
C ASN A 129 -21.76 -18.37 7.37
N LYS A 130 -21.51 -19.43 8.15
CA LYS A 130 -21.86 -19.47 9.59
C LYS A 130 -21.18 -18.36 10.38
N SER A 131 -19.87 -18.15 10.16
CA SER A 131 -19.11 -17.14 10.89
C SER A 131 -19.50 -15.72 10.46
N LEU A 132 -19.75 -15.48 9.17
CA LEU A 132 -20.17 -14.16 8.68
C LEU A 132 -21.57 -13.79 9.21
N ARG A 133 -22.47 -14.74 9.39
CA ARG A 133 -23.81 -14.50 9.96
C ARG A 133 -23.77 -13.96 11.39
N CYS A 134 -22.75 -14.28 12.18
CA CYS A 134 -22.60 -13.72 13.53
C CYS A 134 -22.44 -12.18 13.51
N PHE A 135 -21.97 -11.61 12.40
CA PHE A 135 -21.79 -10.18 12.22
C PHE A 135 -22.88 -9.51 11.37
N LEU A 136 -23.77 -10.31 10.79
CA LEU A 136 -24.89 -9.85 9.98
C LEU A 136 -26.17 -10.52 10.48
N PRO A 137 -26.63 -10.20 11.70
CA PRO A 137 -27.73 -10.89 12.36
C PRO A 137 -29.06 -10.81 11.59
N ASP A 138 -29.26 -9.71 10.86
CA ASP A 138 -30.48 -9.46 10.08
C ASP A 138 -30.51 -10.23 8.75
N LYS A 139 -29.43 -10.94 8.38
CA LYS A 139 -29.35 -11.68 7.12
C LYS A 139 -29.53 -13.17 7.33
N THR A 140 -30.39 -13.76 6.51
CA THR A 140 -30.57 -15.22 6.47
C THR A 140 -29.36 -15.93 5.85
N SER A 141 -29.23 -17.24 6.08
CA SER A 141 -28.14 -18.04 5.47
C SER A 141 -28.13 -17.96 3.94
N GLY A 142 -29.31 -17.94 3.31
CA GLY A 142 -29.42 -17.78 1.86
C GLY A 142 -28.95 -16.40 1.36
N GLN A 143 -29.26 -15.34 2.10
CA GLN A 143 -28.78 -13.99 1.77
C GLN A 143 -27.27 -13.89 1.91
N VAL A 144 -26.69 -14.41 3.00
CA VAL A 144 -25.24 -14.44 3.20
C VAL A 144 -24.53 -15.26 2.11
N SER A 145 -25.12 -16.37 1.65
CA SER A 145 -24.59 -17.15 0.53
C SER A 145 -24.56 -16.34 -0.78
N ARG A 146 -25.58 -15.52 -1.03
CA ARG A 146 -25.61 -14.60 -2.19
C ARG A 146 -24.53 -13.51 -2.07
N LEU A 147 -24.35 -12.95 -0.88
CA LEU A 147 -23.28 -11.96 -0.62
C LEU A 147 -21.89 -12.57 -0.84
N LEU A 148 -21.64 -13.80 -0.35
CA LEU A 148 -20.38 -14.52 -0.60
C LEU A 148 -20.17 -14.79 -2.11
N LYS A 149 -21.23 -15.14 -2.85
CA LYS A 149 -21.12 -15.30 -4.31
C LYS A 149 -20.82 -13.97 -4.98
N ARG A 150 -21.49 -12.85 -4.59
CA ARG A 150 -21.24 -11.49 -5.08
C ARG A 150 -19.79 -11.07 -4.85
N LEU A 151 -19.29 -11.21 -3.62
CA LEU A 151 -17.89 -10.92 -3.27
C LEU A 151 -16.89 -11.72 -4.14
N ARG A 152 -17.20 -13.01 -4.39
CA ARG A 152 -16.35 -13.87 -5.20
C ARG A 152 -16.34 -13.45 -6.66
N VAL A 153 -17.49 -13.11 -7.23
CA VAL A 153 -17.61 -12.68 -8.64
C VAL A 153 -16.85 -11.39 -8.87
N HIS A 154 -16.87 -10.45 -7.91
CA HIS A 154 -16.08 -9.22 -7.97
C HIS A 154 -14.61 -9.42 -7.59
N GLY A 155 -14.18 -10.64 -7.22
CA GLY A 155 -12.79 -10.95 -6.93
C GLY A 155 -12.29 -10.48 -5.56
N LEU A 156 -13.18 -10.05 -4.67
CA LEU A 156 -12.83 -9.62 -3.31
C LEU A 156 -12.48 -10.81 -2.39
N ILE A 157 -13.08 -11.97 -2.64
CA ILE A 157 -12.76 -13.21 -1.95
C ILE A 157 -12.52 -14.34 -2.95
N LYS A 158 -11.77 -15.35 -2.53
CA LYS A 158 -11.58 -16.60 -3.29
C LYS A 158 -11.98 -17.81 -2.45
N LYS A 159 -12.53 -18.84 -3.11
CA LYS A 159 -12.87 -20.10 -2.46
C LYS A 159 -11.61 -20.93 -2.21
N VAL A 160 -11.53 -21.58 -1.05
CA VAL A 160 -10.42 -22.46 -0.69
C VAL A 160 -10.78 -23.90 -1.05
N GLY A 161 -10.17 -24.43 -2.11
CA GLY A 161 -10.39 -25.80 -2.56
C GLY A 161 -11.88 -26.15 -2.74
N HIS A 162 -12.27 -27.35 -2.33
CA HIS A 162 -13.66 -27.82 -2.37
C HIS A 162 -14.47 -27.46 -1.11
N ALA A 163 -13.84 -26.82 -0.10
CA ALA A 163 -14.51 -26.44 1.14
C ALA A 163 -15.45 -25.25 0.95
N TYR A 164 -16.45 -25.10 1.83
CA TYR A 164 -17.28 -23.90 1.92
C TYR A 164 -16.58 -22.78 2.73
N LYS A 165 -15.30 -22.60 2.46
CA LYS A 165 -14.41 -21.65 3.11
C LYS A 165 -13.83 -20.71 2.07
N TYR A 166 -13.70 -19.45 2.42
CA TYR A 166 -13.21 -18.40 1.55
C TYR A 166 -12.06 -17.65 2.23
N CYS A 167 -11.15 -17.09 1.43
CA CYS A 167 -10.11 -16.15 1.88
C CYS A 167 -10.32 -14.82 1.18
N VAL A 168 -10.08 -13.75 1.90
CA VAL A 168 -10.04 -12.40 1.32
C VAL A 168 -8.82 -12.29 0.41
N THR A 169 -8.99 -11.82 -0.81
CA THR A 169 -7.90 -11.60 -1.76
C THR A 169 -7.10 -10.35 -1.35
N GLN A 170 -5.88 -10.17 -1.88
CA GLN A 170 -5.14 -8.93 -1.65
C GLN A 170 -5.93 -7.73 -2.16
N PHE A 171 -6.48 -7.82 -3.36
CA PHE A 171 -7.38 -6.80 -3.90
C PHE A 171 -8.56 -6.50 -2.96
N GLY A 172 -9.20 -7.53 -2.41
CA GLY A 172 -10.30 -7.36 -1.44
C GLY A 172 -9.86 -6.63 -0.18
N LYS A 173 -8.69 -6.97 0.37
CA LYS A 173 -8.14 -6.27 1.55
C LYS A 173 -7.88 -4.79 1.26
N ASP A 174 -7.20 -4.50 0.16
CA ASP A 174 -6.82 -3.14 -0.21
C ASP A 174 -8.06 -2.27 -0.44
N VAL A 175 -9.02 -2.76 -1.22
CA VAL A 175 -10.24 -2.02 -1.56
C VAL A 175 -11.11 -1.78 -0.32
N LEU A 176 -11.40 -2.84 0.45
CA LEU A 176 -12.31 -2.73 1.60
C LEU A 176 -11.68 -1.87 2.72
N ALA A 177 -10.39 -2.08 3.02
CA ALA A 177 -9.72 -1.29 4.05
C ALA A 177 -9.58 0.18 3.65
N THR A 178 -9.23 0.46 2.39
CA THR A 178 -9.12 1.83 1.89
C THR A 178 -10.47 2.52 1.83
N GLY A 179 -11.51 1.82 1.36
CA GLY A 179 -12.88 2.36 1.29
C GLY A 179 -13.42 2.73 2.66
N LEU A 180 -13.27 1.86 3.66
CA LEU A 180 -13.68 2.14 5.03
C LEU A 180 -12.89 3.32 5.64
N LYS A 181 -11.57 3.36 5.46
CA LYS A 181 -10.74 4.49 5.93
C LYS A 181 -11.14 5.82 5.28
N LEU A 182 -11.36 5.83 3.97
CA LEU A 182 -11.78 7.01 3.24
C LEU A 182 -13.13 7.53 3.78
N ARG A 183 -14.09 6.64 3.99
CA ARG A 183 -15.39 6.98 4.57
C ARG A 183 -15.25 7.61 5.95
N GLU A 184 -14.56 6.91 6.87
CA GLU A 184 -14.47 7.32 8.28
C GLU A 184 -13.59 8.55 8.50
N LEU A 185 -12.44 8.63 7.81
CA LEU A 185 -11.44 9.66 8.09
C LEU A 185 -11.57 10.89 7.19
N VAL A 186 -12.27 10.78 6.06
CA VAL A 186 -12.36 11.88 5.09
C VAL A 186 -13.81 12.28 4.88
N ILE A 187 -14.68 11.36 4.42
CA ILE A 187 -16.00 11.70 3.93
C ILE A 187 -16.91 12.13 5.07
N ILE A 188 -17.05 11.33 6.13
CA ILE A 188 -17.91 11.65 7.27
C ILE A 188 -17.50 12.96 7.94
N PRO A 189 -16.22 13.20 8.28
CA PRO A 189 -15.81 14.48 8.86
C PRO A 189 -16.05 15.67 7.93
N GLN A 190 -15.78 15.53 6.63
CA GLN A 190 -16.03 16.61 5.66
C GLN A 190 -17.51 16.98 5.56
N LEU A 191 -18.40 15.99 5.58
CA LEU A 191 -19.84 16.21 5.58
C LEU A 191 -20.35 16.77 6.92
N ALA A 192 -19.72 16.38 8.04
CA ALA A 192 -20.09 16.87 9.37
C ALA A 192 -19.65 18.33 9.61
N PHE A 193 -18.48 18.72 9.11
CA PHE A 193 -17.87 20.04 9.33
C PHE A 193 -17.90 20.93 8.09
N GLY A 194 -18.21 20.39 6.92
CA GLY A 194 -18.34 21.15 5.68
C GLY A 194 -19.54 22.10 5.79
N ARG A 195 -19.27 23.41 5.78
CA ARG A 195 -20.32 24.39 5.52
C ARG A 195 -20.82 24.13 4.10
N ILE A 196 -22.02 23.58 4.01
CA ILE A 196 -22.77 23.63 2.76
C ILE A 196 -23.07 25.12 2.53
N ALA A 197 -22.34 25.73 1.60
CA ALA A 197 -22.59 27.09 1.16
C ALA A 197 -23.82 27.09 0.23
#